data_9aa8c5720b18a3ecb5663d92ea1243b6
#
_entry.id   9aa8c5720b18a3ecb5663d92ea1243b6
#
_cell.length_a   1.000
_cell.length_b   1.000
_cell.length_c   1.000
_cell.angle_alpha   90.00
_cell.angle_beta   90.00
_cell.angle_gamma   90.00
#
_symmetry.space_group_name_H-M   'P 1'
#
loop_
_entity.id
_entity.type
_entity.pdbx_description
1 polymer ?
#
loop_
_entity_poly.entity_id
_entity_poly.type
_entity_poly.pdbx_seq_one_letter_code
_entity_poly.pdbx_strand_id
1 'polypeptide(L)'
;MTQFKGTPGPWVVGGNEGNKLSVNADPYFVALVDEGNSQEANARLIAAAPELLEALQDLQARACIYVNTSKAEAAINKATGETK
;
A
#
# COMPACT_ATOMS: atom_id res chain seq x y z
N MET A 1 9.59 11.49 -9.87
CA MET A 1 8.62 10.56 -9.30
C MET A 1 8.93 10.34 -7.82
N THR A 2 7.89 10.45 -6.98
CA THR A 2 8.07 10.29 -5.54
C THR A 2 8.33 8.82 -5.20
N GLN A 3 9.34 8.58 -4.41
CA GLN A 3 9.72 7.22 -4.05
C GLN A 3 9.19 6.84 -2.67
N PHE A 4 8.64 5.64 -2.57
CA PHE A 4 8.21 5.09 -1.29
C PHE A 4 9.44 4.73 -0.47
N LYS A 5 9.48 5.21 0.77
CA LYS A 5 10.63 5.05 1.66
C LYS A 5 10.40 4.03 2.76
N GLY A 6 9.27 3.35 2.74
CA GLY A 6 8.98 2.32 3.73
C GLY A 6 9.60 0.98 3.37
N THR A 7 9.16 -0.05 4.08
CA THR A 7 9.61 -1.41 3.82
C THR A 7 9.27 -1.81 2.39
N PRO A 8 10.25 -2.24 1.60
CA PRO A 8 9.95 -2.61 0.21
C PRO A 8 9.09 -3.87 0.13
N GLY A 9 8.30 -3.96 -0.94
CA GLY A 9 7.55 -5.16 -1.23
C GLY A 9 8.42 -6.29 -1.71
N PRO A 10 7.82 -7.44 -1.95
CA PRO A 10 6.38 -7.69 -1.84
C PRO A 10 5.93 -7.87 -0.39
N TRP A 11 4.70 -7.46 -0.12
CA TRP A 11 4.07 -7.71 1.17
C TRP A 11 3.05 -8.84 0.97
N VAL A 12 2.99 -9.75 1.92
CA VAL A 12 2.11 -10.92 1.80
C VAL A 12 1.28 -11.07 3.07
N VAL A 13 0.07 -11.60 2.91
CA VAL A 13 -0.76 -11.97 4.05
C VAL A 13 -0.19 -13.24 4.64
N GLY A 14 0.22 -13.16 5.90
CA GLY A 14 0.79 -14.30 6.60
C GLY A 14 -0.23 -15.05 7.44
N GLY A 15 0.28 -15.76 8.43
CA GLY A 15 -0.56 -16.55 9.32
C GLY A 15 -1.17 -15.71 10.44
N ASN A 16 -1.97 -16.37 11.24
CA ASN A 16 -2.59 -15.75 12.39
C ASN A 16 -1.60 -15.59 13.54
N GLU A 17 -1.68 -14.45 14.20
CA GLU A 17 -0.97 -14.19 15.44
C GLU A 17 -2.05 -13.97 16.50
N GLY A 18 -2.48 -15.07 17.12
CA GLY A 18 -3.65 -15.03 17.97
C GLY A 18 -4.90 -14.80 17.12
N ASN A 19 -5.62 -13.72 17.41
CA ASN A 19 -6.79 -13.34 16.63
C ASN A 19 -6.47 -12.27 15.59
N LYS A 20 -5.20 -11.98 15.36
CA LYS A 20 -4.78 -10.99 14.38
C LYS A 20 -4.17 -11.67 13.16
N LEU A 21 -4.39 -11.06 12.01
CA LEU A 21 -3.84 -11.54 10.75
C LEU A 21 -2.64 -10.67 10.39
N SER A 22 -1.51 -11.30 10.10
CA SER A 22 -0.29 -10.55 9.82
C SER A 22 -0.14 -10.21 8.34
N VAL A 23 0.50 -9.08 8.08
CA VAL A 23 1.00 -8.74 6.76
C VAL A 23 2.51 -8.61 6.89
N ASN A 24 3.23 -9.36 6.09
CA ASN A 24 4.68 -9.52 6.23
C ASN A 24 5.43 -9.12 4.98
N ALA A 25 6.61 -8.55 5.19
CA ALA A 25 7.64 -8.39 4.15
C ALA A 25 8.87 -9.09 4.71
N ASP A 26 8.94 -10.40 4.52
CA ASP A 26 9.91 -11.29 5.14
C ASP A 26 11.32 -10.69 5.20
N PRO A 27 11.98 -10.68 6.35
CA PRO A 27 11.58 -11.31 7.64
C PRO A 27 10.79 -10.40 8.58
N TYR A 28 10.27 -9.29 8.13
CA TYR A 28 9.65 -8.29 8.98
C TYR A 28 8.13 -8.35 8.95
N PHE A 29 7.52 -8.00 10.09
CA PHE A 29 6.09 -7.70 10.11
C PHE A 29 5.87 -6.27 9.62
N VAL A 30 4.90 -6.11 8.73
CA VAL A 30 4.47 -4.78 8.28
C VAL A 30 3.30 -4.32 9.13
N ALA A 31 2.35 -5.22 9.40
CA ALA A 31 1.14 -4.86 10.12
C ALA A 31 0.49 -6.10 10.72
N LEU A 32 -0.29 -5.87 11.80
CA LEU A 32 -1.19 -6.87 12.36
C LEU A 32 -2.60 -6.32 12.22
N VAL A 33 -3.48 -7.08 11.60
CA VAL A 33 -4.86 -6.67 11.34
C VAL A 33 -5.75 -7.30 12.39
N ASP A 34 -6.47 -6.48 13.16
CA ASP A 34 -7.35 -6.95 14.22
C ASP A 34 -8.51 -7.78 13.67
N GLU A 35 -9.03 -8.64 14.51
CA GLU A 35 -10.18 -9.44 14.13
C GLU A 35 -11.39 -8.57 13.84
N GLY A 36 -12.24 -9.06 12.96
CA GLY A 36 -13.44 -8.36 12.56
C GLY A 36 -13.95 -8.94 11.26
N ASN A 37 -15.12 -8.50 10.86
CA ASN A 37 -15.78 -9.07 9.68
C ASN A 37 -14.98 -8.84 8.38
N SER A 38 -14.13 -7.82 8.37
CA SER A 38 -13.37 -7.47 7.15
C SER A 38 -11.89 -7.72 7.30
N GLN A 39 -11.46 -8.53 8.25
CA GLN A 39 -10.06 -8.75 8.55
C GLN A 39 -9.27 -9.19 7.32
N GLU A 40 -9.76 -10.21 6.62
CA GLU A 40 -9.05 -10.73 5.45
C GLU A 40 -9.01 -9.71 4.32
N ALA A 41 -10.12 -9.04 4.07
CA ALA A 41 -10.16 -8.03 3.01
C ALA A 41 -9.21 -6.89 3.32
N ASN A 42 -9.16 -6.45 4.56
CA ASN A 42 -8.24 -5.39 4.98
C ASN A 42 -6.80 -5.83 4.86
N ALA A 43 -6.48 -7.06 5.25
CA ALA A 43 -5.13 -7.59 5.15
C ALA A 43 -4.69 -7.68 3.69
N ARG A 44 -5.57 -8.11 2.80
CA ARG A 44 -5.27 -8.17 1.36
C ARG A 44 -4.99 -6.79 0.77
N LEU A 45 -5.77 -5.81 1.17
CA LEU A 45 -5.54 -4.44 0.69
C LEU A 45 -4.21 -3.90 1.19
N ILE A 46 -3.91 -4.12 2.45
CA ILE A 46 -2.62 -3.71 3.02
C ILE A 46 -1.48 -4.41 2.28
N ALA A 47 -1.61 -5.72 2.06
CA ALA A 47 -0.56 -6.47 1.38
C ALA A 47 -0.35 -6.02 -0.07
N ALA A 48 -1.40 -5.53 -0.71
CA ALA A 48 -1.32 -5.04 -2.09
C ALA A 48 -0.81 -3.60 -2.19
N ALA A 49 -0.62 -2.92 -1.06
CA ALA A 49 -0.30 -1.50 -1.08
C ALA A 49 0.96 -1.15 -1.89
N PRO A 50 2.09 -1.89 -1.79
CA PRO A 50 3.25 -1.53 -2.60
C PRO A 50 2.98 -1.59 -4.10
N GLU A 51 2.30 -2.63 -4.56
CA GLU A 51 1.96 -2.78 -5.97
C GLU A 51 0.95 -1.74 -6.43
N LEU A 52 -0.03 -1.42 -5.56
CA LEU A 52 -1.01 -0.39 -5.88
C LEU A 52 -0.35 0.98 -6.01
N LEU A 53 0.56 1.30 -5.11
CA LEU A 53 1.29 2.57 -5.18
C LEU A 53 2.12 2.65 -6.45
N GLU A 54 2.85 1.58 -6.76
CA GLU A 54 3.69 1.54 -7.96
C GLU A 54 2.85 1.68 -9.22
N ALA A 55 1.73 0.95 -9.30
CA ALA A 55 0.85 1.03 -10.46
C ALA A 55 0.25 2.43 -10.61
N LEU A 56 -0.13 3.05 -9.50
CA LEU A 56 -0.70 4.40 -9.54
C LEU A 56 0.34 5.43 -9.98
N GLN A 57 1.56 5.31 -9.47
CA GLN A 57 2.65 6.21 -9.87
C GLN A 57 2.94 6.07 -11.36
N ASP A 58 2.97 4.85 -11.87
CA ASP A 58 3.22 4.59 -13.28
C ASP A 58 2.10 5.17 -14.15
N LEU A 59 0.86 4.92 -13.76
CA LEU A 59 -0.28 5.43 -14.50
C LEU A 59 -0.32 6.96 -14.48
N GLN A 60 -0.08 7.56 -13.34
CA GLN A 60 -0.08 9.02 -13.19
C GLN A 60 0.99 9.65 -14.06
N ALA A 61 2.19 9.06 -14.09
CA ALA A 61 3.28 9.58 -14.91
C ALA A 61 2.96 9.55 -16.40
N ARG A 62 2.20 8.53 -16.83
CA ARG A 62 1.83 8.39 -18.24
C ARG A 62 0.64 9.25 -18.64
N ALA A 63 -0.27 9.51 -17.70
CA ALA A 63 -1.54 10.14 -18.01
C ALA A 63 -1.56 11.65 -17.75
N CYS A 64 -0.61 12.18 -17.00
CA CYS A 64 -0.69 13.55 -16.49
C CYS A 64 -0.72 14.61 -17.57
N ILE A 65 -0.25 14.30 -18.77
CA ILE A 65 -0.29 15.26 -19.88
C ILE A 65 -1.63 15.24 -20.64
N TYR A 66 -2.49 14.28 -20.35
CA TYR A 66 -3.74 14.12 -21.08
C TYR A 66 -4.98 14.34 -20.21
N VAL A 67 -4.86 14.06 -18.92
CA VAL A 67 -6.00 14.10 -17.99
C VAL A 67 -5.57 14.72 -16.68
N ASN A 68 -6.57 15.16 -15.91
CA ASN A 68 -6.32 15.69 -14.56
C ASN A 68 -6.03 14.52 -13.61
N THR A 69 -4.84 14.49 -13.08
CA THR A 69 -4.39 13.42 -12.17
C THR A 69 -4.25 13.91 -10.72
N SER A 70 -4.92 15.00 -10.35
CA SER A 70 -4.73 15.59 -9.03
C SER A 70 -5.12 14.66 -7.89
N LYS A 71 -6.16 13.82 -8.06
CA LYS A 71 -6.52 12.84 -7.04
C LYS A 71 -5.44 11.77 -6.88
N ALA A 72 -4.87 11.34 -8.00
CA ALA A 72 -3.78 10.35 -7.96
C ALA A 72 -2.55 10.94 -7.28
N GLU A 73 -2.20 12.18 -7.60
CA GLU A 73 -1.07 12.86 -6.96
C GLU A 73 -1.28 12.99 -5.46
N ALA A 74 -2.49 13.36 -5.05
CA ALA A 74 -2.81 13.49 -3.63
C ALA A 74 -2.68 12.15 -2.90
N ALA A 75 -3.17 11.07 -3.52
CA ALA A 75 -3.08 9.74 -2.94
C ALA A 75 -1.63 9.27 -2.84
N ILE A 76 -0.83 9.52 -3.86
CA ILE A 76 0.59 9.16 -3.86
C ILE A 76 1.32 9.95 -2.76
N ASN A 77 1.07 11.24 -2.67
CA ASN A 77 1.71 12.08 -1.66
C ASN A 77 1.36 11.63 -0.25
N LYS A 78 0.11 11.26 -0.04
CA LYS A 78 -0.32 10.73 1.26
C LYS A 78 0.38 9.42 1.58
N ALA A 79 0.48 8.53 0.60
CA ALA A 79 1.08 7.21 0.81
C ALA A 79 2.59 7.29 1.04
N THR A 80 3.25 8.26 0.43
CA THR A 80 4.71 8.41 0.54
C THR A 80 5.14 9.39 1.62
N GLY A 81 4.16 10.07 2.26
CA GLY A 81 4.47 11.06 3.29
C GLY A 81 4.89 12.41 2.74
N GLU A 82 4.80 12.61 1.45
CA GLU A 82 5.15 13.87 0.81
C GLU A 82 3.93 14.78 0.77
N THR A 83 3.88 15.73 1.68
CA THR A 83 2.77 16.68 1.74
C THR A 83 3.29 18.06 1.43
N LYS A 84 2.41 18.85 0.86
CA LYS A 84 2.69 20.25 0.62
C LYS A 84 1.79 21.13 1.44
#